data_ddaa2b44e2ff5332261ec111ddd6f90e
#
_entry.id   ddaa2b44e2ff5332261ec111ddd6f90e
#
_cell.length_a   1.000
_cell.length_b   1.000
_cell.length_c   1.000
_cell.angle_alpha   90.00
_cell.angle_beta   90.00
_cell.angle_gamma   90.00
#
_symmetry.space_group_name_H-M   'P 1'
#
loop_
_entity.id
_entity.type
_entity.pdbx_description
1 polymer ?
#
loop_
_entity_poly.entity_id
_entity_poly.type
_entity_poly.pdbx_seq_one_letter_code
_entity_poly.pdbx_strand_id
1 'polypeptide(L)'
;MAFNLKNRSFLTLRDYSPREIAFLLKLAADLKTAKYAGTEVPKLQGKDIALIFEKDSTRTRVGFEVAAYDQGARVTYLGPTGSHIGHKESVKDTARVLGRIYDAIEYRGFGQEIVEQLAKYSGVPVYNGLTNEFHPTQILADFLTMQEHVEKPLHQVSYVFIGDAGNNMGDSLLIGGAKMGMDVRLCAPKACWPSKEIQDQAQTVADETGARIMITEDTDAAVKGVDFVYTDVWVSMGEAKEKWAERIKLLTPYQVNAALMAKTGNPRVRFMHCLPAFHNTETSVGADIKAEFGLDAMEVTEEVFESPASIVFDQAENRLHTIKAVLVATLGA
;
A
#
# COMPACT_ATOMS: atom_id res chain seq x y z
N MET A 1 24.04 -4.32 6.75
CA MET A 1 24.00 -5.71 7.20
C MET A 1 23.09 -6.44 6.23
N ALA A 2 23.54 -7.57 5.66
CA ALA A 2 22.71 -8.37 4.76
C ALA A 2 21.81 -9.31 5.58
N PHE A 3 20.59 -9.51 5.13
CA PHE A 3 19.63 -10.45 5.71
C PHE A 3 19.38 -11.60 4.74
N ASN A 4 19.21 -12.79 5.26
CA ASN A 4 18.74 -13.93 4.46
C ASN A 4 17.21 -13.99 4.57
N LEU A 5 16.53 -13.47 3.57
CA LEU A 5 15.07 -13.51 3.46
C LEU A 5 14.59 -14.62 2.50
N LYS A 6 15.50 -15.49 2.04
CA LYS A 6 15.19 -16.54 1.06
C LYS A 6 14.02 -17.40 1.54
N ASN A 7 13.07 -17.62 0.65
CA ASN A 7 11.83 -18.39 0.84
C ASN A 7 10.86 -17.81 1.88
N ARG A 8 11.05 -16.56 2.31
CA ARG A 8 10.07 -15.92 3.19
C ARG A 8 8.91 -15.35 2.39
N SER A 9 7.69 -15.54 2.89
CA SER A 9 6.49 -14.88 2.38
C SER A 9 6.45 -13.42 2.85
N PHE A 10 5.76 -12.56 2.11
CA PHE A 10 5.56 -11.14 2.41
C PHE A 10 4.07 -10.84 2.55
N LEU A 11 3.50 -11.13 3.71
CA LEU A 11 2.06 -11.06 3.96
C LEU A 11 1.65 -9.75 4.64
N THR A 12 2.44 -9.30 5.61
CA THR A 12 2.27 -8.01 6.33
C THR A 12 3.64 -7.46 6.73
N LEU A 13 3.73 -6.13 6.96
CA LEU A 13 4.95 -5.55 7.55
C LEU A 13 5.13 -5.95 9.02
N ARG A 14 4.09 -6.43 9.66
CA ARG A 14 4.12 -6.97 11.02
C ARG A 14 5.14 -8.10 11.18
N ASP A 15 5.28 -8.92 10.13
CA ASP A 15 6.13 -10.11 10.13
C ASP A 15 7.62 -9.80 9.93
N TYR A 16 7.96 -8.54 9.69
CA TYR A 16 9.32 -8.09 9.41
C TYR A 16 9.83 -7.17 10.51
N SER A 17 11.11 -7.33 10.86
CA SER A 17 11.76 -6.39 11.76
C SER A 17 12.03 -5.05 11.09
N PRO A 18 12.18 -3.95 11.85
CA PRO A 18 12.57 -2.65 11.29
C PRO A 18 13.82 -2.70 10.42
N ARG A 19 14.80 -3.53 10.80
CA ARG A 19 16.05 -3.71 10.04
C ARG A 19 15.85 -4.44 8.72
N GLU A 20 14.96 -5.42 8.66
CA GLU A 20 14.60 -6.12 7.42
C GLU A 20 13.84 -5.21 6.47
N ILE A 21 12.91 -4.39 7.00
CA ILE A 21 12.21 -3.37 6.19
C ILE A 21 13.22 -2.36 5.62
N ALA A 22 14.12 -1.84 6.44
CA ALA A 22 15.17 -0.91 5.98
C ALA A 22 16.09 -1.56 4.93
N PHE A 23 16.40 -2.85 5.06
CA PHE A 23 17.14 -3.59 4.03
C PHE A 23 16.38 -3.68 2.71
N LEU A 24 15.08 -3.98 2.74
CA LEU A 24 14.24 -4.03 1.53
C LEU A 24 14.13 -2.66 0.85
N LEU A 25 13.99 -1.58 1.62
CA LEU A 25 13.96 -0.21 1.09
C LEU A 25 15.28 0.16 0.42
N LYS A 26 16.41 -0.16 1.08
CA LYS A 26 17.72 0.08 0.48
C LYS A 26 17.91 -0.72 -0.81
N LEU A 27 17.56 -1.99 -0.81
CA LEU A 27 17.62 -2.84 -2.00
C LEU A 27 16.75 -2.30 -3.14
N ALA A 28 15.57 -1.78 -2.82
CA ALA A 28 14.69 -1.15 -3.80
C ALA A 28 15.32 0.09 -4.43
N ALA A 29 15.93 0.96 -3.62
CA ALA A 29 16.65 2.15 -4.11
C ALA A 29 17.86 1.76 -4.99
N ASP A 30 18.63 0.74 -4.59
CA ASP A 30 19.78 0.24 -5.35
C ASP A 30 19.32 -0.33 -6.72
N LEU A 31 18.25 -1.13 -6.74
CA LEU A 31 17.67 -1.71 -7.97
C LEU A 31 17.04 -0.63 -8.87
N LYS A 32 16.37 0.38 -8.29
CA LYS A 32 15.87 1.54 -9.03
C LYS A 32 17.02 2.28 -9.73
N THR A 33 18.08 2.57 -9.00
CA THR A 33 19.28 3.22 -9.55
C THR A 33 19.91 2.39 -10.67
N ALA A 34 20.06 1.07 -10.46
CA ALA A 34 20.65 0.18 -11.45
C ALA A 34 19.80 0.10 -12.75
N LYS A 35 18.46 0.08 -12.62
CA LYS A 35 17.54 0.10 -13.76
C LYS A 35 17.73 1.35 -14.60
N TYR A 36 17.72 2.53 -13.99
CA TYR A 36 17.91 3.80 -14.72
C TYR A 36 19.32 4.01 -15.27
N ALA A 37 20.33 3.45 -14.60
CA ALA A 37 21.70 3.46 -15.10
C ALA A 37 21.96 2.41 -16.22
N GLY A 38 21.00 1.53 -16.50
CA GLY A 38 21.18 0.41 -17.46
C GLY A 38 22.18 -0.65 -16.99
N THR A 39 22.39 -0.76 -15.66
CA THR A 39 23.36 -1.70 -15.05
C THR A 39 22.67 -2.82 -14.24
N GLU A 40 21.36 -2.91 -14.34
CA GLU A 40 20.59 -3.91 -13.60
C GLU A 40 20.94 -5.33 -14.07
N VAL A 41 21.22 -6.22 -13.11
CA VAL A 41 21.55 -7.63 -13.38
C VAL A 41 20.41 -8.52 -12.92
N PRO A 42 19.79 -9.30 -13.82
CA PRO A 42 18.71 -10.22 -13.48
C PRO A 42 19.13 -11.27 -12.44
N LYS A 43 18.33 -11.44 -11.38
CA LYS A 43 18.56 -12.38 -10.27
C LYS A 43 17.51 -13.50 -10.18
N LEU A 44 16.49 -13.47 -11.02
CA LEU A 44 15.36 -14.40 -10.98
C LEU A 44 15.22 -15.21 -12.28
N GLN A 45 16.31 -15.40 -13.00
CA GLN A 45 16.30 -16.19 -14.24
C GLN A 45 15.77 -17.60 -13.99
N GLY A 46 14.81 -18.02 -14.83
CA GLY A 46 14.17 -19.33 -14.74
C GLY A 46 13.13 -19.48 -13.65
N LYS A 47 12.76 -18.40 -12.94
CA LYS A 47 11.70 -18.41 -11.97
C LYS A 47 10.34 -18.16 -12.62
N ASP A 48 9.33 -18.90 -12.16
CA ASP A 48 7.94 -18.77 -12.58
C ASP A 48 7.07 -18.34 -11.39
N ILE A 49 6.26 -17.29 -11.57
CA ILE A 49 5.45 -16.68 -10.51
C ILE A 49 3.99 -16.68 -10.93
N ALA A 50 3.10 -17.22 -10.08
CA ALA A 50 1.65 -17.09 -10.26
C ALA A 50 1.16 -15.76 -9.67
N LEU A 51 0.36 -15.00 -10.44
CA LEU A 51 -0.31 -13.78 -9.98
C LEU A 51 -1.81 -14.05 -9.91
N ILE A 52 -2.35 -14.18 -8.70
CA ILE A 52 -3.77 -14.49 -8.45
C ILE A 52 -4.52 -13.21 -8.09
N PHE A 53 -5.49 -12.84 -8.90
CA PHE A 53 -6.29 -11.65 -8.69
C PHE A 53 -7.78 -12.01 -8.58
N GLU A 54 -8.35 -11.86 -7.40
CA GLU A 54 -9.81 -11.87 -7.18
C GLU A 54 -10.41 -10.46 -7.24
N LYS A 55 -9.54 -9.43 -7.10
CA LYS A 55 -9.85 -8.01 -7.31
C LYS A 55 -8.90 -7.43 -8.33
N ASP A 56 -9.43 -6.82 -9.38
CA ASP A 56 -8.62 -6.19 -10.42
C ASP A 56 -7.72 -5.07 -9.88
N SER A 57 -6.55 -4.92 -10.49
CA SER A 57 -5.62 -3.83 -10.20
C SER A 57 -4.61 -3.65 -11.32
N THR A 58 -4.58 -2.48 -11.91
CA THR A 58 -3.55 -2.11 -12.88
C THR A 58 -2.18 -2.04 -12.23
N ARG A 59 -2.04 -1.25 -11.15
CA ARG A 59 -0.73 -0.96 -10.49
C ARG A 59 -0.08 -2.19 -9.87
N THR A 60 -0.84 -3.00 -9.15
CA THR A 60 -0.28 -4.23 -8.54
C THR A 60 0.15 -5.21 -9.61
N ARG A 61 -0.69 -5.42 -10.65
CA ARG A 61 -0.39 -6.31 -11.75
C ARG A 61 0.88 -5.89 -12.48
N VAL A 62 0.93 -4.66 -13.02
CA VAL A 62 2.11 -4.20 -13.75
C VAL A 62 3.34 -4.10 -12.87
N GLY A 63 3.19 -3.79 -11.58
CA GLY A 63 4.27 -3.77 -10.61
C GLY A 63 4.95 -5.14 -10.48
N PHE A 64 4.18 -6.21 -10.33
CA PHE A 64 4.72 -7.58 -10.27
C PHE A 64 5.24 -8.07 -11.62
N GLU A 65 4.48 -7.86 -12.71
CA GLU A 65 4.88 -8.29 -14.06
C GLU A 65 6.22 -7.66 -14.47
N VAL A 66 6.33 -6.33 -14.38
CA VAL A 66 7.56 -5.63 -14.79
C VAL A 66 8.72 -5.92 -13.84
N ALA A 67 8.47 -6.02 -12.52
CA ALA A 67 9.51 -6.43 -11.57
C ALA A 67 10.09 -7.82 -11.90
N ALA A 68 9.21 -8.79 -12.21
CA ALA A 68 9.61 -10.13 -12.61
C ALA A 68 10.39 -10.13 -13.92
N TYR A 69 9.90 -9.45 -14.95
CA TYR A 69 10.55 -9.38 -16.26
C TYR A 69 11.92 -8.70 -16.20
N ASP A 70 12.06 -7.60 -15.49
CA ASP A 70 13.35 -6.93 -15.30
C ASP A 70 14.40 -7.86 -14.66
N GLN A 71 13.95 -8.80 -13.84
CA GLN A 71 14.81 -9.76 -13.13
C GLN A 71 14.91 -11.12 -13.83
N GLY A 72 14.30 -11.30 -15.02
CA GLY A 72 14.39 -12.52 -15.82
C GLY A 72 13.44 -13.64 -15.41
N ALA A 73 12.46 -13.36 -14.56
CA ALA A 73 11.38 -14.27 -14.22
C ALA A 73 10.23 -14.20 -15.22
N ARG A 74 9.34 -15.19 -15.17
CA ARG A 74 8.09 -15.24 -15.95
C ARG A 74 6.90 -15.18 -15.00
N VAL A 75 5.78 -14.67 -15.48
CA VAL A 75 4.54 -14.62 -14.70
C VAL A 75 3.39 -15.27 -15.44
N THR A 76 2.47 -15.87 -14.69
CA THR A 76 1.15 -16.28 -15.17
C THR A 76 0.09 -15.51 -14.41
N TYR A 77 -0.70 -14.71 -15.13
CA TYR A 77 -1.81 -13.97 -14.56
C TYR A 77 -3.07 -14.85 -14.49
N LEU A 78 -3.60 -15.01 -13.29
CA LEU A 78 -4.85 -15.71 -12.99
C LEU A 78 -5.86 -14.68 -12.49
N GLY A 79 -6.65 -14.12 -13.41
CA GLY A 79 -7.65 -13.09 -13.12
C GLY A 79 -8.92 -13.64 -12.47
N PRO A 80 -9.89 -12.76 -12.13
CA PRO A 80 -11.11 -13.13 -11.40
C PRO A 80 -11.96 -14.19 -12.08
N THR A 81 -11.90 -14.26 -13.41
CA THR A 81 -12.65 -15.24 -14.21
C THR A 81 -11.83 -16.47 -14.61
N GLY A 82 -10.54 -16.50 -14.27
CA GLY A 82 -9.59 -17.52 -14.71
C GLY A 82 -9.22 -18.57 -13.67
N SER A 83 -9.70 -18.45 -12.43
CA SER A 83 -9.40 -19.39 -11.34
C SER A 83 -10.67 -19.96 -10.70
N HIS A 84 -10.53 -21.12 -10.09
CA HIS A 84 -11.61 -21.79 -9.34
C HIS A 84 -11.42 -21.70 -7.82
N ILE A 85 -10.51 -20.84 -7.36
CA ILE A 85 -10.14 -20.69 -5.95
C ILE A 85 -11.37 -20.35 -5.12
N GLY A 86 -11.60 -21.13 -4.07
CA GLY A 86 -12.71 -20.91 -3.15
C GLY A 86 -14.10 -21.30 -3.67
N HIS A 87 -14.24 -21.69 -4.95
CA HIS A 87 -15.52 -22.10 -5.53
C HIS A 87 -15.61 -23.61 -5.77
N LYS A 88 -14.74 -24.14 -6.64
CA LYS A 88 -14.72 -25.56 -7.00
C LYS A 88 -13.54 -26.28 -6.35
N GLU A 89 -12.54 -25.55 -5.92
CA GLU A 89 -11.33 -26.07 -5.28
C GLU A 89 -11.05 -25.29 -4.00
N SER A 90 -10.62 -25.97 -2.94
CA SER A 90 -10.26 -25.32 -1.69
C SER A 90 -8.98 -24.47 -1.87
N VAL A 91 -8.87 -23.36 -1.12
CA VAL A 91 -7.64 -22.54 -1.09
C VAL A 91 -6.41 -23.40 -0.79
N LYS A 92 -6.56 -24.36 0.11
CA LYS A 92 -5.50 -25.30 0.51
C LYS A 92 -5.03 -26.19 -0.62
N ASP A 93 -5.94 -26.71 -1.44
CA ASP A 93 -5.59 -27.59 -2.55
C ASP A 93 -5.01 -26.78 -3.71
N THR A 94 -5.59 -25.62 -4.02
CA THR A 94 -4.99 -24.67 -4.98
C THR A 94 -3.57 -24.30 -4.58
N ALA A 95 -3.32 -23.98 -3.28
CA ALA A 95 -1.98 -23.66 -2.78
C ALA A 95 -0.99 -24.81 -3.06
N ARG A 96 -1.39 -26.06 -2.81
CA ARG A 96 -0.54 -27.24 -3.03
C ARG A 96 -0.25 -27.47 -4.50
N VAL A 97 -1.24 -27.27 -5.38
CA VAL A 97 -1.07 -27.41 -6.83
C VAL A 97 -0.11 -26.33 -7.34
N LEU A 98 -0.37 -25.07 -7.03
CA LEU A 98 0.44 -23.96 -7.52
C LEU A 98 1.87 -23.99 -6.96
N GLY A 99 2.04 -24.35 -5.70
CA GLY A 99 3.37 -24.48 -5.07
C GLY A 99 4.23 -25.61 -5.62
N ARG A 100 3.66 -26.54 -6.43
CA ARG A 100 4.43 -27.57 -7.17
C ARG A 100 4.79 -27.15 -8.59
N ILE A 101 4.18 -26.08 -9.08
CA ILE A 101 4.32 -25.60 -10.46
C ILE A 101 5.14 -24.31 -10.49
N TYR A 102 4.92 -23.41 -9.53
CA TYR A 102 5.53 -22.09 -9.48
C TYR A 102 6.55 -21.97 -8.34
N ASP A 103 7.51 -21.06 -8.50
CA ASP A 103 8.51 -20.72 -7.48
C ASP A 103 7.95 -19.74 -6.43
N ALA A 104 6.89 -19.00 -6.75
CA ALA A 104 6.19 -18.11 -5.84
C ALA A 104 4.76 -17.83 -6.30
N ILE A 105 3.96 -17.28 -5.39
CA ILE A 105 2.56 -16.91 -5.61
C ILE A 105 2.36 -15.49 -5.11
N GLU A 106 1.79 -14.62 -5.93
CA GLU A 106 1.18 -13.36 -5.49
C GLU A 106 -0.33 -13.56 -5.38
N TYR A 107 -0.93 -12.96 -4.36
CA TYR A 107 -2.38 -12.95 -4.17
C TYR A 107 -2.88 -11.54 -3.90
N ARG A 108 -3.89 -11.13 -4.66
CA ARG A 108 -4.67 -9.92 -4.43
C ARG A 108 -6.15 -10.25 -4.39
N GLY A 109 -6.79 -10.05 -3.24
CA GLY A 109 -8.20 -10.46 -3.10
C GLY A 109 -8.87 -9.91 -1.85
N PHE A 110 -9.53 -10.78 -1.13
CA PHE A 110 -10.41 -10.43 -0.02
C PHE A 110 -9.74 -10.63 1.35
N GLY A 111 -10.01 -11.73 2.04
CA GLY A 111 -9.59 -11.94 3.42
C GLY A 111 -8.10 -12.27 3.58
N GLN A 112 -7.51 -11.78 4.65
CA GLN A 112 -6.12 -12.07 5.02
C GLN A 112 -5.90 -13.58 5.24
N GLU A 113 -6.90 -14.30 5.73
CA GLU A 113 -6.86 -15.74 5.95
C GLU A 113 -6.59 -16.54 4.66
N ILE A 114 -6.99 -16.01 3.49
CA ILE A 114 -6.75 -16.66 2.20
C ILE A 114 -5.25 -16.63 1.87
N VAL A 115 -4.62 -15.45 1.93
CA VAL A 115 -3.20 -15.32 1.64
C VAL A 115 -2.33 -16.07 2.66
N GLU A 116 -2.76 -16.14 3.92
CA GLU A 116 -2.10 -16.92 4.97
C GLU A 116 -2.21 -18.43 4.72
N GLN A 117 -3.37 -18.92 4.25
CA GLN A 117 -3.52 -20.32 3.83
C GLN A 117 -2.66 -20.65 2.62
N LEU A 118 -2.59 -19.76 1.60
CA LEU A 118 -1.69 -19.92 0.47
C LEU A 118 -0.25 -20.06 0.96
N ALA A 119 0.23 -19.17 1.83
CA ALA A 119 1.57 -19.22 2.38
C ALA A 119 1.84 -20.50 3.19
N LYS A 120 0.86 -20.96 3.97
CA LYS A 120 1.00 -22.15 4.82
C LYS A 120 1.11 -23.45 4.03
N TYR A 121 0.42 -23.56 2.89
CA TYR A 121 0.25 -24.84 2.21
C TYR A 121 0.96 -24.94 0.85
N SER A 122 1.43 -23.84 0.26
CA SER A 122 2.10 -23.86 -1.04
C SER A 122 3.52 -24.43 -1.00
N GLY A 123 4.25 -24.20 0.09
CA GLY A 123 5.67 -24.54 0.21
C GLY A 123 6.60 -23.60 -0.55
N VAL A 124 6.07 -22.52 -1.12
CA VAL A 124 6.82 -21.44 -1.80
C VAL A 124 6.46 -20.08 -1.20
N PRO A 125 7.29 -19.03 -1.39
CA PRO A 125 6.97 -17.70 -0.95
C PRO A 125 5.63 -17.20 -1.52
N VAL A 126 4.85 -16.53 -0.66
CA VAL A 126 3.59 -15.90 -1.04
C VAL A 126 3.65 -14.40 -0.73
N TYR A 127 3.17 -13.59 -1.67
CA TYR A 127 3.20 -12.13 -1.59
C TYR A 127 1.78 -11.58 -1.53
N ASN A 128 1.49 -10.77 -0.52
CA ASN A 128 0.22 -10.08 -0.39
C ASN A 128 0.21 -8.82 -1.27
N GLY A 129 -0.45 -8.89 -2.42
CA GLY A 129 -0.70 -7.76 -3.30
C GLY A 129 -1.74 -6.77 -2.77
N LEU A 130 -2.72 -7.26 -2.01
CA LEU A 130 -3.71 -6.56 -1.18
C LEU A 130 -4.70 -7.56 -0.61
N THR A 131 -5.06 -7.40 0.66
CA THR A 131 -6.25 -7.97 1.29
C THR A 131 -7.15 -6.87 1.85
N ASN A 132 -8.27 -7.23 2.45
CA ASN A 132 -9.13 -6.26 3.13
C ASN A 132 -8.43 -5.63 4.34
N GLU A 133 -7.50 -6.34 4.94
CA GLU A 133 -6.82 -5.98 6.19
C GLU A 133 -5.47 -5.31 5.94
N PHE A 134 -4.72 -5.73 4.89
CA PHE A 134 -3.35 -5.24 4.69
C PHE A 134 -2.97 -5.02 3.22
N HIS A 135 -2.11 -4.01 3.00
CA HIS A 135 -1.49 -3.72 1.70
C HIS A 135 0.02 -3.47 1.83
N PRO A 136 0.82 -4.47 2.24
CA PRO A 136 2.23 -4.26 2.60
C PRO A 136 3.10 -3.77 1.45
N THR A 137 2.81 -4.16 0.20
CA THR A 137 3.56 -3.70 -0.98
C THR A 137 3.35 -2.21 -1.26
N GLN A 138 2.21 -1.64 -0.87
CA GLN A 138 1.97 -0.20 -0.95
C GLN A 138 2.83 0.54 0.07
N ILE A 139 2.85 0.08 1.32
CA ILE A 139 3.55 0.79 2.39
C ILE A 139 5.07 0.81 2.17
N LEU A 140 5.66 -0.26 1.60
CA LEU A 140 7.06 -0.20 1.19
C LEU A 140 7.31 0.88 0.14
N ALA A 141 6.43 1.00 -0.85
CA ALA A 141 6.55 2.03 -1.87
C ALA A 141 6.38 3.43 -1.28
N ASP A 142 5.45 3.59 -0.35
CA ASP A 142 5.23 4.86 0.36
C ASP A 142 6.48 5.29 1.13
N PHE A 143 7.10 4.37 1.85
CA PHE A 143 8.32 4.67 2.62
C PHE A 143 9.52 4.97 1.72
N LEU A 144 9.68 4.27 0.60
CA LEU A 144 10.71 4.61 -0.38
C LEU A 144 10.48 6.00 -0.95
N THR A 145 9.23 6.34 -1.30
CA THR A 145 8.86 7.66 -1.81
C THR A 145 9.10 8.75 -0.76
N MET A 146 8.72 8.49 0.49
CA MET A 146 9.01 9.44 1.58
C MET A 146 10.53 9.69 1.71
N GLN A 147 11.37 8.65 1.64
CA GLN A 147 12.83 8.80 1.69
C GLN A 147 13.40 9.60 0.52
N GLU A 148 12.80 9.51 -0.65
CA GLU A 148 13.23 10.25 -1.84
C GLU A 148 12.87 11.74 -1.79
N HIS A 149 11.84 12.11 -0.99
CA HIS A 149 11.31 13.48 -0.93
C HIS A 149 11.67 14.26 0.35
N VAL A 150 12.37 13.64 1.31
CA VAL A 150 12.84 14.32 2.53
C VAL A 150 14.30 13.96 2.84
N GLU A 151 15.06 14.95 3.33
CA GLU A 151 16.46 14.77 3.72
C GLU A 151 16.60 14.38 5.21
N LYS A 152 15.82 13.38 5.64
CA LYS A 152 15.85 12.88 7.02
C LYS A 152 15.50 11.40 7.09
N PRO A 153 16.00 10.66 8.11
CA PRO A 153 15.69 9.24 8.25
C PRO A 153 14.23 9.03 8.63
N LEU A 154 13.64 7.88 8.26
CA LEU A 154 12.22 7.58 8.45
C LEU A 154 11.72 7.79 9.89
N HIS A 155 12.51 7.48 10.91
CA HIS A 155 12.11 7.69 12.30
C HIS A 155 11.94 9.18 12.70
N GLN A 156 12.32 10.11 11.83
CA GLN A 156 12.08 11.55 12.00
C GLN A 156 10.99 12.07 11.07
N VAL A 157 10.49 11.24 10.17
CA VAL A 157 9.39 11.59 9.26
C VAL A 157 8.07 11.56 10.00
N SER A 158 7.22 12.54 9.68
CA SER A 158 5.85 12.63 10.15
C SER A 158 4.87 12.60 8.98
N TYR A 159 3.82 11.81 9.11
CA TYR A 159 2.73 11.84 8.13
C TYR A 159 1.36 11.72 8.79
N VAL A 160 0.37 12.26 8.12
CA VAL A 160 -1.04 12.08 8.46
C VAL A 160 -1.74 11.34 7.34
N PHE A 161 -2.46 10.27 7.69
CA PHE A 161 -3.47 9.67 6.82
C PHE A 161 -4.84 10.22 7.22
N ILE A 162 -5.55 10.80 6.25
CA ILE A 162 -6.80 11.51 6.51
C ILE A 162 -7.93 10.97 5.64
N GLY A 163 -9.07 10.65 6.26
CA GLY A 163 -10.23 10.06 5.59
C GLY A 163 -10.75 8.80 6.27
N ASP A 164 -10.96 7.71 5.51
CA ASP A 164 -11.35 6.42 6.09
C ASP A 164 -10.12 5.63 6.53
N ALA A 165 -9.80 5.66 7.81
CA ALA A 165 -8.65 4.97 8.39
C ALA A 165 -8.96 3.53 8.86
N GLY A 166 -10.21 3.07 8.79
CA GLY A 166 -10.65 1.73 9.17
C GLY A 166 -10.56 0.72 8.02
N ASN A 167 -9.54 0.82 7.18
CA ASN A 167 -9.33 -0.04 6.01
C ASN A 167 -7.88 -0.52 5.94
N ASN A 168 -7.54 -1.32 4.91
CA ASN A 168 -6.20 -1.87 4.74
C ASN A 168 -5.09 -0.82 4.66
N MET A 169 -5.37 0.39 4.15
CA MET A 169 -4.37 1.46 4.10
C MET A 169 -4.12 2.05 5.48
N GLY A 170 -5.18 2.37 6.24
CA GLY A 170 -5.06 2.86 7.61
C GLY A 170 -4.31 1.86 8.51
N ASP A 171 -4.70 0.59 8.46
CA ASP A 171 -4.08 -0.47 9.24
C ASP A 171 -2.59 -0.67 8.87
N SER A 172 -2.29 -0.74 7.57
CA SER A 172 -0.93 -0.95 7.10
C SER A 172 0.00 0.24 7.34
N LEU A 173 -0.50 1.47 7.17
CA LEU A 173 0.24 2.69 7.50
C LEU A 173 0.53 2.75 9.01
N LEU A 174 -0.47 2.49 9.84
CA LEU A 174 -0.32 2.51 11.30
C LEU A 174 0.76 1.52 11.78
N ILE A 175 0.67 0.27 11.36
CA ILE A 175 1.65 -0.78 11.71
C ILE A 175 3.03 -0.48 11.11
N GLY A 176 3.08 -0.15 9.81
CA GLY A 176 4.34 0.11 9.12
C GLY A 176 5.08 1.31 9.69
N GLY A 177 4.39 2.42 9.94
CA GLY A 177 4.99 3.61 10.54
C GLY A 177 5.45 3.38 11.97
N ALA A 178 4.68 2.62 12.77
CA ALA A 178 5.10 2.20 14.09
C ALA A 178 6.40 1.36 14.02
N LYS A 179 6.50 0.41 13.08
CA LYS A 179 7.73 -0.38 12.86
C LYS A 179 8.94 0.49 12.54
N MET A 180 8.76 1.57 11.78
CA MET A 180 9.87 2.43 11.38
C MET A 180 10.15 3.59 12.34
N GLY A 181 9.49 3.63 13.49
CA GLY A 181 9.71 4.65 14.53
C GLY A 181 9.21 6.05 14.15
N MET A 182 8.25 6.14 13.21
CA MET A 182 7.77 7.40 12.62
C MET A 182 6.77 8.14 13.53
N ASP A 183 6.44 9.39 13.17
CA ASP A 183 5.28 10.11 13.71
C ASP A 183 4.08 9.82 12.81
N VAL A 184 3.23 8.91 13.27
CA VAL A 184 2.08 8.39 12.53
C VAL A 184 0.79 9.02 13.05
N ARG A 185 0.06 9.69 12.17
CA ARG A 185 -1.21 10.30 12.55
C ARG A 185 -2.32 9.79 11.65
N LEU A 186 -3.40 9.29 12.26
CA LEU A 186 -4.64 8.94 11.57
C LEU A 186 -5.70 9.95 11.94
N CYS A 187 -6.24 10.65 10.94
CA CYS A 187 -7.28 11.65 11.13
C CYS A 187 -8.55 11.20 10.42
N ALA A 188 -9.52 10.76 11.19
CA ALA A 188 -10.75 10.16 10.69
C ALA A 188 -11.89 10.32 11.68
N PRO A 189 -13.16 10.27 11.22
CA PRO A 189 -14.29 10.08 12.12
C PRO A 189 -14.08 8.82 12.96
N LYS A 190 -14.52 8.84 14.22
CA LYS A 190 -14.32 7.69 15.13
C LYS A 190 -14.86 6.35 14.59
N ALA A 191 -15.91 6.40 13.78
CA ALA A 191 -16.48 5.22 13.12
C ALA A 191 -15.56 4.63 12.03
N CYS A 192 -14.56 5.38 11.58
CA CYS A 192 -13.57 5.02 10.58
C CYS A 192 -12.16 4.83 11.18
N TRP A 193 -12.04 4.58 12.47
CA TRP A 193 -10.75 4.26 13.08
C TRP A 193 -10.42 2.79 12.88
N PRO A 194 -9.12 2.42 12.84
CA PRO A 194 -8.70 1.02 12.90
C PRO A 194 -9.32 0.29 14.10
N SER A 195 -9.46 -1.01 13.99
CA SER A 195 -9.95 -1.82 15.11
C SER A 195 -9.06 -1.64 16.36
N LYS A 196 -9.64 -1.83 17.54
CA LYS A 196 -8.88 -1.73 18.80
C LYS A 196 -7.70 -2.70 18.82
N GLU A 197 -7.83 -3.86 18.22
CA GLU A 197 -6.76 -4.84 18.10
C GLU A 197 -5.57 -4.29 17.30
N ILE A 198 -5.81 -3.67 16.15
CA ILE A 198 -4.76 -3.05 15.32
C ILE A 198 -4.10 -1.88 16.06
N GLN A 199 -4.90 -1.06 16.75
CA GLN A 199 -4.36 0.05 17.54
C GLN A 199 -3.43 -0.46 18.64
N ASP A 200 -3.81 -1.51 19.38
CA ASP A 200 -3.01 -2.08 20.46
C ASP A 200 -1.74 -2.76 19.93
N GLN A 201 -1.81 -3.44 18.79
CA GLN A 201 -0.64 -3.99 18.12
C GLN A 201 0.34 -2.88 17.71
N ALA A 202 -0.17 -1.80 17.10
CA ALA A 202 0.66 -0.67 16.70
C ALA A 202 1.30 0.03 17.90
N GLN A 203 0.56 0.20 19.01
CA GLN A 203 1.10 0.81 20.22
C GLN A 203 2.21 -0.05 20.84
N THR A 204 2.03 -1.37 20.89
CA THR A 204 3.08 -2.29 21.36
C THR A 204 4.36 -2.14 20.55
N VAL A 205 4.24 -2.04 19.23
CA VAL A 205 5.40 -1.82 18.35
C VAL A 205 6.00 -0.42 18.57
N ALA A 206 5.17 0.61 18.74
CA ALA A 206 5.62 1.98 18.97
C ALA A 206 6.42 2.11 20.27
N ASP A 207 6.01 1.41 21.33
CA ASP A 207 6.73 1.37 22.61
C ASP A 207 8.15 0.80 22.47
N GLU A 208 8.36 -0.15 21.53
CA GLU A 208 9.67 -0.74 21.23
C GLU A 208 10.54 0.14 20.31
N THR A 209 9.92 0.85 19.35
CA THR A 209 10.63 1.58 18.30
C THR A 209 10.78 3.07 18.56
N GLY A 210 10.03 3.61 19.52
CA GLY A 210 9.94 5.04 19.79
C GLY A 210 9.05 5.80 18.80
N ALA A 211 8.19 5.12 18.04
CA ALA A 211 7.21 5.77 17.18
C ALA A 211 6.20 6.59 17.99
N ARG A 212 5.67 7.63 17.37
CA ARG A 212 4.59 8.43 17.94
C ARG A 212 3.32 8.14 17.16
N ILE A 213 2.25 7.81 17.87
CA ILE A 213 0.94 7.52 17.28
C ILE A 213 -0.08 8.55 17.76
N MET A 214 -0.81 9.13 16.82
CA MET A 214 -1.98 9.97 17.09
C MET A 214 -3.16 9.47 16.26
N ILE A 215 -4.31 9.21 16.91
CA ILE A 215 -5.57 8.90 16.23
C ILE A 215 -6.59 9.94 16.72
N THR A 216 -7.15 10.73 15.83
CA THR A 216 -7.96 11.88 16.20
C THR A 216 -9.03 12.21 15.14
N GLU A 217 -10.05 12.93 15.55
CA GLU A 217 -11.03 13.58 14.66
C GLU A 217 -10.65 15.05 14.35
N ASP A 218 -9.68 15.62 15.08
CA ASP A 218 -9.23 17.01 14.93
C ASP A 218 -8.23 17.15 13.78
N THR A 219 -8.72 17.67 12.65
CA THR A 219 -7.91 17.86 11.44
C THR A 219 -6.78 18.85 11.64
N ASP A 220 -6.99 19.93 12.42
CA ASP A 220 -6.00 20.98 12.63
C ASP A 220 -4.82 20.46 13.47
N ALA A 221 -5.11 19.68 14.51
CA ALA A 221 -4.08 19.04 15.32
C ALA A 221 -3.32 17.97 14.52
N ALA A 222 -4.04 17.18 13.72
CA ALA A 222 -3.46 16.07 12.95
C ALA A 222 -2.46 16.54 11.89
N VAL A 223 -2.78 17.58 11.12
CA VAL A 223 -1.95 18.02 9.99
C VAL A 223 -0.78 18.91 10.40
N LYS A 224 -0.75 19.42 11.63
CA LYS A 224 0.23 20.41 12.07
C LYS A 224 1.66 19.90 11.97
N GLY A 225 2.47 20.53 11.12
CA GLY A 225 3.91 20.30 10.99
C GLY A 225 4.30 18.99 10.32
N VAL A 226 3.35 18.24 9.73
CA VAL A 226 3.67 16.97 9.06
C VAL A 226 4.47 17.18 7.77
N ASP A 227 5.23 16.15 7.39
CA ASP A 227 5.96 16.12 6.13
C ASP A 227 5.08 15.67 4.97
N PHE A 228 4.14 14.76 5.26
CA PHE A 228 3.26 14.18 4.25
C PHE A 228 1.81 14.18 4.71
N VAL A 229 0.92 14.56 3.79
CA VAL A 229 -0.53 14.37 3.88
C VAL A 229 -0.91 13.27 2.91
N TYR A 230 -1.53 12.22 3.42
CA TYR A 230 -1.93 11.04 2.67
C TYR A 230 -3.43 10.83 2.76
N THR A 231 -4.08 10.45 1.66
CA THR A 231 -5.49 10.04 1.67
C THR A 231 -5.73 8.87 0.70
N ASP A 232 -6.90 8.27 0.79
CA ASP A 232 -7.39 7.21 -0.10
C ASP A 232 -8.87 7.45 -0.39
N VAL A 233 -9.41 6.75 -1.38
CA VAL A 233 -10.83 6.85 -1.76
C VAL A 233 -11.75 6.63 -0.55
N TRP A 234 -12.82 7.41 -0.47
CA TRP A 234 -13.80 7.27 0.61
C TRP A 234 -14.71 6.06 0.44
N VAL A 235 -14.82 5.58 -0.78
CA VAL A 235 -15.68 4.46 -1.15
C VAL A 235 -14.89 3.49 -2.01
N SER A 236 -14.81 2.24 -1.58
CA SER A 236 -14.10 1.20 -2.34
C SER A 236 -14.89 0.81 -3.59
N MET A 237 -14.20 0.49 -4.68
CA MET A 237 -14.82 -0.02 -5.89
C MET A 237 -15.63 -1.30 -5.57
N GLY A 238 -16.94 -1.29 -5.95
CA GLY A 238 -17.85 -2.40 -5.72
C GLY A 238 -18.74 -2.27 -4.48
N GLU A 239 -18.61 -1.19 -3.70
CA GLU A 239 -19.60 -0.88 -2.64
C GLU A 239 -20.93 -0.41 -3.23
N ALA A 240 -22.03 -0.77 -2.56
CA ALA A 240 -23.38 -0.36 -2.97
C ALA A 240 -23.57 1.16 -2.92
N LYS A 241 -24.25 1.73 -3.93
CA LYS A 241 -24.45 3.20 -4.04
C LYS A 241 -25.11 3.82 -2.81
N GLU A 242 -25.95 3.08 -2.10
CA GLU A 242 -26.64 3.53 -0.89
C GLU A 242 -25.66 3.92 0.23
N LYS A 243 -24.50 3.27 0.29
CA LYS A 243 -23.44 3.61 1.25
C LYS A 243 -22.68 4.89 0.89
N TRP A 244 -22.71 5.30 -0.38
CA TRP A 244 -21.96 6.45 -0.85
C TRP A 244 -22.42 7.75 -0.20
N ALA A 245 -23.75 7.99 -0.13
CA ALA A 245 -24.30 9.20 0.49
C ALA A 245 -23.89 9.36 1.96
N GLU A 246 -23.92 8.26 2.70
CA GLU A 246 -23.51 8.23 4.11
C GLU A 246 -22.00 8.50 4.25
N ARG A 247 -21.19 7.81 3.46
CA ARG A 247 -19.73 7.97 3.45
C ARG A 247 -19.30 9.38 3.06
N ILE A 248 -19.87 9.92 1.99
CA ILE A 248 -19.60 11.30 1.53
C ILE A 248 -19.91 12.30 2.64
N LYS A 249 -21.11 12.20 3.24
CA LYS A 249 -21.51 13.08 4.34
C LYS A 249 -20.55 13.00 5.53
N LEU A 250 -20.12 11.80 5.88
CA LEU A 250 -19.23 11.55 7.01
C LEU A 250 -17.81 12.08 6.75
N LEU A 251 -17.29 11.90 5.52
CA LEU A 251 -15.89 12.14 5.19
C LEU A 251 -15.60 13.49 4.53
N THR A 252 -16.62 14.22 4.07
CA THR A 252 -16.46 15.58 3.51
C THR A 252 -15.62 16.53 4.39
N PRO A 253 -15.74 16.54 5.74
CA PRO A 253 -14.88 17.38 6.58
C PRO A 253 -13.39 17.01 6.54
N TYR A 254 -13.06 15.84 6.00
CA TYR A 254 -11.71 15.28 5.90
C TYR A 254 -11.14 15.34 4.48
N GLN A 255 -11.77 16.09 3.57
CA GLN A 255 -11.26 16.28 2.21
C GLN A 255 -9.91 17.00 2.24
N VAL A 256 -8.93 16.45 1.49
CA VAL A 256 -7.65 17.12 1.28
C VAL A 256 -7.80 18.20 0.21
N ASN A 257 -7.69 19.45 0.63
CA ASN A 257 -7.78 20.64 -0.21
C ASN A 257 -6.65 21.63 0.12
N ALA A 258 -6.52 22.70 -0.64
CA ALA A 258 -5.46 23.69 -0.45
C ALA A 258 -5.48 24.31 0.96
N ALA A 259 -6.67 24.54 1.54
CA ALA A 259 -6.80 25.10 2.89
C ALA A 259 -6.25 24.13 3.95
N LEU A 260 -6.53 22.83 3.82
CA LEU A 260 -5.99 21.81 4.72
C LEU A 260 -4.46 21.67 4.55
N MET A 261 -3.96 21.67 3.33
CA MET A 261 -2.52 21.67 3.07
C MET A 261 -1.81 22.87 3.70
N ALA A 262 -2.40 24.08 3.61
CA ALA A 262 -1.86 25.29 4.25
C ALA A 262 -1.84 25.19 5.78
N LYS A 263 -2.80 24.52 6.42
CA LYS A 263 -2.86 24.33 7.88
C LYS A 263 -1.69 23.49 8.43
N THR A 264 -0.98 22.75 7.58
CA THR A 264 0.23 22.05 8.02
C THR A 264 1.30 23.01 8.51
N GLY A 265 1.34 24.24 7.99
CA GLY A 265 2.39 25.22 8.26
C GLY A 265 3.77 24.80 7.74
N ASN A 266 3.87 23.70 6.99
CA ASN A 266 5.09 23.20 6.40
C ASN A 266 5.12 23.52 4.90
N PRO A 267 5.97 24.47 4.43
CA PRO A 267 6.02 24.84 3.01
C PRO A 267 6.57 23.73 2.10
N ARG A 268 7.13 22.66 2.69
CA ARG A 268 7.66 21.51 1.96
C ARG A 268 6.79 20.26 2.09
N VAL A 269 5.58 20.40 2.64
CA VAL A 269 4.64 19.28 2.76
C VAL A 269 4.36 18.66 1.40
N ARG A 270 4.30 17.33 1.34
CA ARG A 270 3.95 16.56 0.14
C ARG A 270 2.61 15.88 0.29
N PHE A 271 1.91 15.76 -0.83
CA PHE A 271 0.64 15.03 -0.93
C PHE A 271 0.86 13.65 -1.51
N MET A 272 0.27 12.63 -0.90
CA MET A 272 0.35 11.22 -1.30
C MET A 272 -1.04 10.61 -1.44
N HIS A 273 -1.17 9.64 -2.36
CA HIS A 273 -2.38 8.85 -2.60
C HIS A 273 -2.02 7.52 -3.28
N CYS A 274 -2.57 6.41 -2.82
CA CYS A 274 -2.25 5.09 -3.41
C CYS A 274 -2.86 4.87 -4.81
N LEU A 275 -3.77 5.74 -5.24
CA LEU A 275 -4.52 5.66 -6.49
C LEU A 275 -5.41 4.39 -6.62
N PRO A 276 -6.56 4.46 -7.31
CA PRO A 276 -7.09 5.62 -8.05
C PRO A 276 -7.58 6.72 -7.12
N ALA A 277 -7.70 7.96 -7.61
CA ALA A 277 -8.24 9.10 -6.87
C ALA A 277 -9.45 9.69 -7.59
N PHE A 278 -10.43 10.20 -6.82
CA PHE A 278 -11.60 10.89 -7.37
C PHE A 278 -11.45 12.41 -7.17
N HIS A 279 -10.48 13.00 -7.86
CA HIS A 279 -10.11 14.40 -7.76
C HIS A 279 -10.80 15.31 -8.80
N ASN A 280 -11.48 14.72 -9.80
CA ASN A 280 -12.21 15.44 -10.85
C ASN A 280 -13.34 14.58 -11.44
N THR A 281 -13.96 15.05 -12.52
CA THR A 281 -15.10 14.43 -13.20
C THR A 281 -14.73 13.69 -14.49
N GLU A 282 -13.46 13.44 -14.76
CA GLU A 282 -13.02 12.81 -16.02
C GLU A 282 -13.27 11.30 -16.07
N THR A 283 -13.52 10.68 -14.92
CA THR A 283 -13.91 9.26 -14.85
C THR A 283 -15.41 9.11 -14.83
N SER A 284 -15.94 7.96 -15.26
CA SER A 284 -17.39 7.66 -15.18
C SER A 284 -17.88 7.78 -13.73
N VAL A 285 -17.11 7.31 -12.76
CA VAL A 285 -17.43 7.41 -11.32
C VAL A 285 -17.46 8.86 -10.88
N GLY A 286 -16.47 9.68 -11.25
CA GLY A 286 -16.44 11.11 -10.94
C GLY A 286 -17.62 11.86 -11.54
N ALA A 287 -18.02 11.54 -12.79
CA ALA A 287 -19.20 12.10 -13.44
C ALA A 287 -20.49 11.72 -12.72
N ASP A 288 -20.64 10.47 -12.29
CA ASP A 288 -21.80 9.99 -11.51
C ASP A 288 -21.88 10.72 -10.14
N ILE A 289 -20.75 10.89 -9.44
CA ILE A 289 -20.67 11.63 -8.17
C ILE A 289 -21.12 13.09 -8.36
N LYS A 290 -20.67 13.74 -9.43
CA LYS A 290 -21.09 15.10 -9.77
C LYS A 290 -22.60 15.17 -10.02
N ALA A 291 -23.13 14.26 -10.79
CA ALA A 291 -24.56 14.23 -11.16
C ALA A 291 -25.44 13.95 -9.93
N GLU A 292 -25.02 13.06 -9.03
CA GLU A 292 -25.84 12.59 -7.92
C GLU A 292 -25.65 13.44 -6.64
N PHE A 293 -24.42 13.85 -6.35
CA PHE A 293 -24.07 14.55 -5.09
C PHE A 293 -23.61 16.00 -5.29
N GLY A 294 -23.45 16.46 -6.54
CA GLY A 294 -23.02 17.82 -6.83
C GLY A 294 -21.55 18.12 -6.51
N LEU A 295 -20.74 17.08 -6.29
CA LEU A 295 -19.32 17.20 -5.93
C LEU A 295 -18.43 17.09 -7.18
N ASP A 296 -17.49 18.02 -7.33
CA ASP A 296 -16.47 17.98 -8.39
C ASP A 296 -15.29 17.07 -8.05
N ALA A 297 -15.06 16.81 -6.76
CA ALA A 297 -14.01 15.98 -6.22
C ALA A 297 -14.46 15.37 -4.88
N MET A 298 -13.89 14.21 -4.53
CA MET A 298 -14.18 13.55 -3.25
C MET A 298 -13.04 13.74 -2.24
N GLU A 299 -12.18 12.77 -2.05
CA GLU A 299 -11.14 12.74 -1.00
C GLU A 299 -10.04 13.77 -1.17
N VAL A 300 -9.80 14.24 -2.39
CA VAL A 300 -8.82 15.28 -2.71
C VAL A 300 -9.31 16.16 -3.83
N THR A 301 -9.04 17.47 -3.75
CA THR A 301 -9.36 18.42 -4.82
C THR A 301 -8.34 18.34 -5.95
N GLU A 302 -8.79 18.66 -7.18
CA GLU A 302 -7.93 18.75 -8.38
C GLU A 302 -6.72 19.67 -8.15
N GLU A 303 -6.96 20.83 -7.50
CA GLU A 303 -5.92 21.79 -7.18
C GLU A 303 -4.74 21.18 -6.39
N VAL A 304 -5.03 20.29 -5.42
CA VAL A 304 -3.99 19.62 -4.63
C VAL A 304 -3.38 18.48 -5.42
N PHE A 305 -4.21 17.68 -6.10
CA PHE A 305 -3.77 16.52 -6.84
C PHE A 305 -2.78 16.88 -7.97
N GLU A 306 -3.02 17.97 -8.70
CA GLU A 306 -2.18 18.46 -9.79
C GLU A 306 -1.10 19.47 -9.32
N SER A 307 -1.00 19.74 -8.01
CA SER A 307 -0.02 20.69 -7.48
C SER A 307 1.41 20.13 -7.51
N PRO A 308 2.43 20.99 -7.44
CA PRO A 308 3.83 20.56 -7.25
C PRO A 308 4.10 19.84 -5.91
N ALA A 309 3.16 19.88 -4.97
CA ALA A 309 3.25 19.14 -3.72
C ALA A 309 2.87 17.66 -3.90
N SER A 310 2.11 17.32 -4.95
CA SER A 310 1.69 15.97 -5.24
C SER A 310 2.85 15.10 -5.75
N ILE A 311 3.05 13.94 -5.12
CA ILE A 311 4.08 12.96 -5.49
C ILE A 311 3.46 11.58 -5.77
N VAL A 312 2.18 11.56 -6.13
CA VAL A 312 1.40 10.33 -6.30
C VAL A 312 1.92 9.43 -7.41
N PHE A 313 2.52 10.00 -8.46
CA PHE A 313 3.06 9.22 -9.57
C PHE A 313 4.43 8.63 -9.24
N ASP A 314 5.29 9.34 -8.50
CA ASP A 314 6.54 8.79 -7.96
C ASP A 314 6.23 7.63 -6.98
N GLN A 315 5.19 7.81 -6.16
CA GLN A 315 4.68 6.78 -5.27
C GLN A 315 4.18 5.55 -6.03
N ALA A 316 3.43 5.75 -7.11
CA ALA A 316 2.94 4.66 -7.95
C ALA A 316 4.09 3.92 -8.66
N GLU A 317 5.09 4.62 -9.15
CA GLU A 317 6.29 4.03 -9.74
C GLU A 317 7.07 3.20 -8.74
N ASN A 318 7.25 3.68 -7.52
CA ASN A 318 7.99 2.98 -6.47
C ASN A 318 7.39 1.63 -6.08
N ARG A 319 6.13 1.35 -6.44
CA ARG A 319 5.53 0.01 -6.34
C ARG A 319 6.35 -1.02 -7.12
N LEU A 320 6.79 -0.68 -8.34
CA LEU A 320 7.65 -1.55 -9.15
C LEU A 320 8.96 -1.87 -8.41
N HIS A 321 9.64 -0.86 -7.90
CA HIS A 321 10.98 -1.02 -7.32
C HIS A 321 10.96 -1.77 -5.99
N THR A 322 9.96 -1.52 -5.15
CA THR A 322 9.84 -2.21 -3.86
C THR A 322 9.35 -3.65 -4.02
N ILE A 323 8.42 -3.92 -4.94
CA ILE A 323 8.02 -5.29 -5.29
C ILE A 323 9.26 -6.06 -5.83
N LYS A 324 10.04 -5.46 -6.73
CA LYS A 324 11.27 -6.04 -7.26
C LYS A 324 12.24 -6.42 -6.12
N ALA A 325 12.44 -5.53 -5.16
CA ALA A 325 13.30 -5.80 -4.01
C ALA A 325 12.79 -6.99 -3.17
N VAL A 326 11.49 -7.09 -2.94
CA VAL A 326 10.89 -8.24 -2.23
C VAL A 326 11.14 -9.54 -3.01
N LEU A 327 10.87 -9.55 -4.32
CA LEU A 327 11.11 -10.72 -5.17
C LEU A 327 12.58 -11.13 -5.17
N VAL A 328 13.50 -10.20 -5.36
CA VAL A 328 14.96 -10.48 -5.37
C VAL A 328 15.43 -10.99 -4.01
N ALA A 329 14.98 -10.39 -2.91
CA ALA A 329 15.40 -10.78 -1.57
C ALA A 329 14.89 -12.18 -1.15
N THR A 330 13.75 -12.62 -1.69
CA THR A 330 13.08 -13.86 -1.25
C THR A 330 13.27 -15.03 -2.24
N LEU A 331 13.44 -14.75 -3.54
CA LEU A 331 13.62 -15.77 -4.58
C LEU A 331 15.02 -15.75 -5.21
N GLY A 332 15.74 -14.65 -5.10
CA GLY A 332 17.07 -14.50 -5.72
C GLY A 332 18.07 -15.55 -5.25
N ALA A 333 18.99 -15.88 -6.16
CA ALA A 333 20.06 -16.85 -5.92
C ALA A 333 21.18 -16.25 -5.03
#